data_e28a066d911271f05c599e5fbf719c1c
#
_entry.id   e28a066d911271f05c599e5fbf719c1c
#
_cell.length_a   1.000
_cell.length_b   1.000
_cell.length_c   1.000
_cell.angle_alpha   90.00
_cell.angle_beta   90.00
_cell.angle_gamma   90.00
#
_symmetry.space_group_name_H-M   'P 1'
#
loop_
_entity.id
_entity.type
_entity.pdbx_description
1 polymer ?
#
loop_
_entity_poly.entity_id
_entity_poly.type
_entity_poly.pdbx_seq_one_letter_code
_entity_poly.pdbx_strand_id
1 'polypeptide(L)'
;GIGDVVREGDTIVVRTSKAYTVTVDGQARTLWTTAASADSILADAAPLGSTVTLAADRSSSRDELTPLVSRARNVIVNVDGTTREVAVRPGQDARAILEAAGVSVHPLDRVTVANDETGELSINVSRVTRGQATETAEIPFSETTTTSSDLFVGESQVTTTGVNGVTTWTVWQEKNGDEVLTSVPITEHSTSQPVTQVRAEGTKEATPAALVAAGIDPKATLEEKTEADGTTSVRYRAKLGTLSTKEEIAA
;
A
#
# COMPACT_ATOMS: atom_id res chain seq x y z
N GLY A 1 -8.28 34.34 -34.92
CA GLY A 1 -7.91 35.68 -35.36
C GLY A 1 -9.13 36.51 -35.63
N ILE A 2 -9.17 37.68 -35.03
CA ILE A 2 -10.18 38.69 -35.33
C ILE A 2 -9.68 39.36 -36.62
N GLY A 3 -10.25 39.02 -37.79
CA GLY A 3 -9.87 39.65 -39.02
C GLY A 3 -10.15 38.91 -40.31
N ASP A 4 -10.57 37.68 -40.28
CA ASP A 4 -10.95 36.96 -41.50
C ASP A 4 -12.35 37.36 -41.93
N VAL A 5 -12.46 38.03 -43.04
CA VAL A 5 -13.73 38.43 -43.65
C VAL A 5 -14.28 37.22 -44.41
N VAL A 6 -15.44 36.74 -43.98
CA VAL A 6 -16.16 35.66 -44.66
C VAL A 6 -16.64 36.17 -46.01
N ARG A 7 -16.33 35.45 -47.08
CA ARG A 7 -16.72 35.76 -48.45
C ARG A 7 -17.81 34.82 -48.94
N GLU A 8 -18.53 35.22 -49.97
CA GLU A 8 -19.52 34.36 -50.61
C GLU A 8 -18.84 33.08 -51.17
N GLY A 9 -19.32 31.92 -50.76
CA GLY A 9 -18.73 30.61 -51.06
C GLY A 9 -17.84 30.02 -49.96
N ASP A 10 -17.52 30.76 -48.89
CA ASP A 10 -16.78 30.25 -47.76
C ASP A 10 -17.60 29.27 -46.91
N THR A 11 -16.98 28.20 -46.47
CA THR A 11 -17.61 27.26 -45.57
C THR A 11 -17.23 27.62 -44.13
N ILE A 12 -18.22 28.00 -43.32
CA ILE A 12 -18.03 28.24 -41.90
C ILE A 12 -18.31 26.96 -41.14
N VAL A 13 -17.29 26.41 -40.49
CA VAL A 13 -17.43 25.24 -39.61
C VAL A 13 -17.52 25.74 -38.18
N VAL A 14 -18.71 25.63 -37.56
CA VAL A 14 -18.93 25.94 -36.17
C VAL A 14 -18.78 24.66 -35.37
N ARG A 15 -17.85 24.66 -34.42
CA ARG A 15 -17.68 23.56 -33.44
C ARG A 15 -18.04 24.10 -32.07
N THR A 16 -18.90 23.38 -31.36
CA THR A 16 -19.24 23.69 -29.97
C THR A 16 -18.33 22.82 -29.05
N SER A 17 -17.81 23.44 -28.01
CA SER A 17 -17.09 22.69 -27.00
C SER A 17 -18.03 21.81 -26.18
N LYS A 18 -17.56 20.60 -25.83
CA LYS A 18 -18.23 19.66 -24.94
C LYS A 18 -17.40 19.47 -23.70
N ALA A 19 -18.03 19.11 -22.59
CA ALA A 19 -17.37 18.75 -21.37
C ALA A 19 -17.04 17.25 -21.38
N TYR A 20 -15.79 16.90 -21.11
CA TYR A 20 -15.33 15.53 -20.97
C TYR A 20 -14.70 15.33 -19.58
N THR A 21 -14.94 14.17 -18.97
CA THR A 21 -14.25 13.79 -17.74
C THR A 21 -12.95 13.07 -18.10
N VAL A 22 -11.82 13.67 -17.75
CA VAL A 22 -10.48 13.09 -17.88
C VAL A 22 -9.93 12.81 -16.50
N THR A 23 -9.12 11.75 -16.36
CA THR A 23 -8.35 11.51 -15.15
C THR A 23 -6.95 12.04 -15.37
N VAL A 24 -6.53 13.01 -14.55
CA VAL A 24 -5.20 13.65 -14.60
C VAL A 24 -4.50 13.35 -13.30
N ASP A 25 -3.36 12.65 -13.36
CA ASP A 25 -2.56 12.25 -12.20
C ASP A 25 -3.41 11.57 -11.10
N GLY A 26 -4.32 10.67 -11.52
CA GLY A 26 -5.24 9.94 -10.65
C GLY A 26 -6.48 10.71 -10.17
N GLN A 27 -6.65 11.99 -10.55
CA GLN A 27 -7.79 12.80 -10.16
C GLN A 27 -8.72 13.11 -11.35
N ALA A 28 -10.03 12.93 -11.16
CA ALA A 28 -11.01 13.28 -12.18
C ALA A 28 -11.11 14.81 -12.35
N ARG A 29 -11.04 15.27 -13.60
CA ARG A 29 -11.18 16.69 -13.99
C ARG A 29 -12.11 16.85 -15.18
N THR A 30 -12.78 17.97 -15.28
CA THR A 30 -13.60 18.31 -16.43
C THR A 30 -12.78 19.13 -17.41
N LEU A 31 -12.69 18.66 -18.66
CA LEU A 31 -12.08 19.35 -19.79
C LEU A 31 -13.16 19.83 -20.76
N TRP A 32 -13.14 21.10 -21.13
CA TRP A 32 -13.98 21.65 -22.18
C TRP A 32 -13.15 21.75 -23.46
N THR A 33 -13.56 21.01 -24.50
CA THR A 33 -12.86 21.01 -25.78
C THR A 33 -13.82 20.87 -26.96
N THR A 34 -13.38 21.28 -28.14
CA THR A 34 -14.04 21.03 -29.42
C THR A 34 -13.53 19.77 -30.11
N ALA A 35 -12.64 19.04 -29.48
CA ALA A 35 -12.11 17.77 -29.96
C ALA A 35 -13.26 16.76 -30.14
N ALA A 36 -13.19 15.97 -31.20
CA ALA A 36 -14.25 15.05 -31.59
C ALA A 36 -13.80 13.57 -31.57
N SER A 37 -12.59 13.28 -31.05
CA SER A 37 -12.04 11.94 -30.94
C SER A 37 -11.22 11.82 -29.66
N ALA A 38 -11.10 10.59 -29.14
CA ALA A 38 -10.39 10.35 -27.86
C ALA A 38 -8.93 10.79 -27.95
N ASP A 39 -8.23 10.50 -29.05
CA ASP A 39 -6.84 10.94 -29.27
C ASP A 39 -6.70 12.47 -29.23
N SER A 40 -7.66 13.20 -29.79
CA SER A 40 -7.64 14.67 -29.78
C SER A 40 -8.02 15.24 -28.42
N ILE A 41 -8.94 14.62 -27.68
CA ILE A 41 -9.27 15.00 -26.29
C ILE A 41 -8.06 14.81 -25.37
N LEU A 42 -7.35 13.70 -25.50
CA LEU A 42 -6.13 13.43 -24.73
C LEU A 42 -5.02 14.41 -25.08
N ALA A 43 -4.88 14.79 -26.37
CA ALA A 43 -3.90 15.80 -26.77
C ALA A 43 -4.21 17.19 -26.16
N ASP A 44 -5.50 17.58 -26.13
CA ASP A 44 -5.93 18.83 -25.49
C ASP A 44 -5.77 18.80 -23.97
N ALA A 45 -5.86 17.62 -23.36
CA ALA A 45 -5.70 17.42 -21.91
C ALA A 45 -4.24 17.26 -21.46
N ALA A 46 -3.32 16.94 -22.37
CA ALA A 46 -1.91 16.70 -22.04
C ALA A 46 -1.22 17.82 -21.21
N PRO A 47 -1.52 19.13 -21.42
CA PRO A 47 -0.93 20.17 -20.59
C PRO A 47 -1.42 20.20 -19.12
N LEU A 48 -2.43 19.41 -18.77
CA LEU A 48 -3.03 19.44 -17.44
C LEU A 48 -2.28 18.59 -16.40
N GLY A 49 -1.45 17.63 -16.82
CA GLY A 49 -0.67 16.76 -15.94
C GLY A 49 0.21 15.76 -16.67
N SER A 50 0.95 14.97 -15.89
CA SER A 50 1.90 14.00 -16.43
C SER A 50 1.23 12.74 -16.95
N THR A 51 0.11 12.34 -16.35
CA THR A 51 -0.66 11.16 -16.75
C THR A 51 -2.10 11.56 -17.01
N VAL A 52 -2.54 11.40 -18.25
CA VAL A 52 -3.92 11.71 -18.64
C VAL A 52 -4.56 10.47 -19.23
N THR A 53 -5.73 10.10 -18.70
CA THR A 53 -6.51 8.94 -19.18
C THR A 53 -7.97 9.28 -19.36
N LEU A 54 -8.63 8.55 -20.26
CA LEU A 54 -10.09 8.55 -20.47
C LEU A 54 -10.62 7.16 -20.12
N ALA A 55 -11.73 7.10 -19.39
CA ALA A 55 -12.44 5.84 -19.18
C ALA A 55 -13.17 5.41 -20.45
N ALA A 56 -13.03 4.14 -20.82
CA ALA A 56 -13.68 3.54 -22.00
C ALA A 56 -14.52 2.31 -21.63
N ASP A 57 -14.81 2.15 -20.35
CA ASP A 57 -15.67 1.10 -19.80
C ASP A 57 -17.15 1.56 -19.72
N ARG A 58 -17.95 0.83 -18.96
CA ARG A 58 -19.39 1.13 -18.79
C ARG A 58 -19.67 2.44 -18.05
N SER A 59 -18.68 3.03 -17.40
CA SER A 59 -18.82 4.30 -16.69
C SER A 59 -18.76 5.49 -17.62
N SER A 60 -18.24 5.31 -18.84
CA SER A 60 -18.20 6.32 -19.88
C SER A 60 -19.48 6.32 -20.72
N SER A 61 -19.98 7.49 -21.09
CA SER A 61 -21.04 7.56 -22.10
C SER A 61 -20.48 7.10 -23.45
N ARG A 62 -21.21 6.23 -24.16
CA ARG A 62 -20.79 5.66 -25.45
C ARG A 62 -20.45 6.71 -26.50
N ASP A 63 -21.02 7.89 -26.39
CA ASP A 63 -20.88 8.97 -27.36
C ASP A 63 -19.59 9.78 -27.16
N GLU A 64 -18.94 9.67 -26.01
CA GLU A 64 -17.76 10.49 -25.65
C GLU A 64 -16.46 10.00 -26.29
N LEU A 65 -16.37 8.69 -26.60
CA LEU A 65 -15.14 8.07 -27.07
C LEU A 65 -15.23 7.54 -28.52
N THR A 66 -16.24 7.96 -29.28
CA THR A 66 -16.38 7.61 -30.69
C THR A 66 -16.30 8.87 -31.56
N PRO A 67 -15.36 8.95 -32.52
CA PRO A 67 -14.32 7.96 -32.84
C PRO A 67 -13.16 7.95 -31.82
N LEU A 68 -12.49 6.79 -31.66
CA LEU A 68 -11.32 6.70 -30.81
C LEU A 68 -10.13 7.47 -31.39
N VAL A 69 -9.98 7.43 -32.72
CA VAL A 69 -8.92 8.11 -33.46
C VAL A 69 -9.47 9.05 -34.51
N SER A 70 -8.84 10.19 -34.69
CA SER A 70 -9.19 11.19 -35.71
C SER A 70 -8.75 10.78 -37.12
N ARG A 71 -7.73 9.92 -37.22
CA ARG A 71 -7.18 9.37 -38.47
C ARG A 71 -6.71 7.93 -38.26
N ALA A 72 -6.57 7.17 -39.36
CA ALA A 72 -6.07 5.81 -39.29
C ALA A 72 -4.65 5.79 -38.69
N ARG A 73 -4.43 4.95 -37.66
CA ARG A 73 -3.15 4.75 -36.97
C ARG A 73 -3.14 3.41 -36.26
N ASN A 74 -1.98 2.98 -35.81
CA ASN A 74 -1.88 1.87 -34.91
C ASN A 74 -2.14 2.33 -33.46
N VAL A 75 -2.73 1.43 -32.69
CA VAL A 75 -3.07 1.62 -31.26
C VAL A 75 -2.53 0.43 -30.49
N ILE A 76 -1.93 0.69 -29.38
CA ILE A 76 -1.42 -0.32 -28.45
C ILE A 76 -2.55 -0.79 -27.55
N VAL A 77 -2.73 -2.12 -27.44
CA VAL A 77 -3.66 -2.75 -26.48
C VAL A 77 -2.86 -3.49 -25.44
N ASN A 78 -2.95 -3.06 -24.20
CA ASN A 78 -2.30 -3.66 -23.04
C ASN A 78 -3.33 -4.41 -22.20
N VAL A 79 -3.12 -5.70 -22.01
CA VAL A 79 -3.99 -6.57 -21.21
C VAL A 79 -3.21 -7.77 -20.69
N ASP A 80 -3.43 -8.14 -19.45
CA ASP A 80 -2.85 -9.34 -18.81
C ASP A 80 -1.32 -9.44 -18.99
N GLY A 81 -0.62 -8.30 -18.88
CA GLY A 81 0.83 -8.20 -19.08
C GLY A 81 1.30 -8.36 -20.52
N THR A 82 0.38 -8.45 -21.48
CA THR A 82 0.69 -8.54 -22.92
C THR A 82 0.36 -7.25 -23.65
N THR A 83 1.18 -6.92 -24.63
CA THR A 83 1.01 -5.75 -25.50
C THR A 83 0.73 -6.22 -26.93
N ARG A 84 -0.29 -5.67 -27.55
CA ARG A 84 -0.68 -5.96 -28.94
C ARG A 84 -0.88 -4.67 -29.71
N GLU A 85 -0.42 -4.64 -30.93
CA GLU A 85 -0.61 -3.50 -31.84
C GLU A 85 -1.79 -3.80 -32.78
N VAL A 86 -2.70 -2.87 -32.91
CA VAL A 86 -3.92 -3.01 -33.73
C VAL A 86 -4.07 -1.78 -34.63
N ALA A 87 -4.24 -2.02 -35.94
CA ALA A 87 -4.53 -0.95 -36.88
C ALA A 87 -5.98 -0.46 -36.73
N VAL A 88 -6.15 0.80 -36.44
CA VAL A 88 -7.43 1.44 -36.12
C VAL A 88 -7.76 2.50 -37.15
N ARG A 89 -9.05 2.60 -37.50
CA ARG A 89 -9.60 3.59 -38.42
C ARG A 89 -10.61 4.50 -37.70
N PRO A 90 -10.82 5.73 -38.18
CA PRO A 90 -11.88 6.58 -37.67
C PRO A 90 -13.25 5.88 -37.70
N GLY A 91 -14.04 6.05 -36.64
CA GLY A 91 -15.34 5.40 -36.48
C GLY A 91 -15.33 4.10 -35.70
N GLN A 92 -14.16 3.55 -35.37
CA GLN A 92 -14.05 2.40 -34.47
C GLN A 92 -14.04 2.90 -33.01
N ASP A 93 -14.79 2.21 -32.14
CA ASP A 93 -14.77 2.42 -30.70
C ASP A 93 -13.78 1.47 -30.01
N ALA A 94 -13.54 1.68 -28.72
CA ALA A 94 -12.61 0.85 -27.94
C ALA A 94 -13.02 -0.63 -27.96
N ARG A 95 -14.31 -0.93 -27.99
CA ARG A 95 -14.82 -2.29 -28.00
C ARG A 95 -14.45 -3.03 -29.30
N ALA A 96 -14.68 -2.40 -30.45
CA ALA A 96 -14.33 -2.99 -31.74
C ALA A 96 -12.83 -3.24 -31.87
N ILE A 97 -11.99 -2.39 -31.27
CA ILE A 97 -10.54 -2.54 -31.25
C ILE A 97 -10.12 -3.71 -30.34
N LEU A 98 -10.72 -3.82 -29.16
CA LEU A 98 -10.43 -4.92 -28.23
C LEU A 98 -10.87 -6.27 -28.81
N GLU A 99 -12.02 -6.32 -29.49
CA GLU A 99 -12.47 -7.52 -30.23
C GLU A 99 -11.49 -7.88 -31.36
N ALA A 100 -10.99 -6.91 -32.11
CA ALA A 100 -9.98 -7.12 -33.15
C ALA A 100 -8.62 -7.59 -32.55
N ALA A 101 -8.29 -7.14 -31.34
CA ALA A 101 -7.13 -7.62 -30.58
C ALA A 101 -7.34 -9.03 -29.99
N GLY A 102 -8.55 -9.62 -30.09
CA GLY A 102 -8.89 -10.89 -29.45
C GLY A 102 -9.01 -10.79 -27.94
N VAL A 103 -9.37 -9.61 -27.41
CA VAL A 103 -9.52 -9.33 -25.98
C VAL A 103 -10.99 -9.31 -25.61
N SER A 104 -11.41 -10.24 -24.74
CA SER A 104 -12.74 -10.22 -24.12
C SER A 104 -12.71 -9.36 -22.87
N VAL A 105 -13.65 -8.43 -22.73
CA VAL A 105 -13.81 -7.55 -21.57
C VAL A 105 -14.97 -8.04 -20.69
N HIS A 106 -14.70 -8.25 -19.41
CA HIS A 106 -15.70 -8.66 -18.43
C HIS A 106 -16.40 -7.45 -17.82
N PRO A 107 -17.57 -7.64 -17.20
CA PRO A 107 -18.36 -6.53 -16.64
C PRO A 107 -17.67 -5.66 -15.58
N LEU A 108 -16.66 -6.20 -14.90
CA LEU A 108 -15.92 -5.51 -13.85
C LEU A 108 -14.61 -4.89 -14.35
N ASP A 109 -14.14 -5.30 -15.54
CA ASP A 109 -12.89 -4.80 -16.08
C ASP A 109 -12.95 -3.30 -16.31
N ARG A 110 -11.85 -2.63 -16.00
CA ARG A 110 -11.66 -1.21 -16.28
C ARG A 110 -10.89 -1.06 -17.58
N VAL A 111 -11.43 -0.28 -18.49
CA VAL A 111 -10.80 0.04 -19.77
C VAL A 111 -10.49 1.52 -19.78
N THR A 112 -9.24 1.86 -19.99
CA THR A 112 -8.79 3.25 -20.09
C THR A 112 -8.04 3.47 -21.40
N VAL A 113 -8.16 4.69 -21.92
CA VAL A 113 -7.43 5.14 -23.11
C VAL A 113 -6.48 6.25 -22.68
N ALA A 114 -5.22 6.14 -23.08
CA ALA A 114 -4.18 7.10 -22.77
C ALA A 114 -3.25 7.33 -23.97
N ASN A 115 -2.58 8.47 -24.01
CA ASN A 115 -1.39 8.63 -24.84
C ASN A 115 -0.16 8.37 -23.98
N ASP A 116 0.82 7.69 -24.53
CA ASP A 116 2.14 7.58 -23.91
C ASP A 116 2.97 8.87 -24.12
N GLU A 117 4.19 8.88 -23.60
CA GLU A 117 5.12 10.01 -23.71
C GLU A 117 5.48 10.35 -25.16
N THR A 118 5.34 9.40 -26.09
CA THR A 118 5.60 9.58 -27.54
C THR A 118 4.35 10.04 -28.29
N GLY A 119 3.21 10.17 -27.61
CA GLY A 119 1.90 10.46 -28.20
C GLY A 119 1.26 9.27 -28.90
N GLU A 120 1.74 8.04 -28.61
CA GLU A 120 1.12 6.83 -29.09
C GLU A 120 -0.11 6.47 -28.24
N LEU A 121 -1.22 6.21 -28.91
CA LEU A 121 -2.49 5.89 -28.24
C LEU A 121 -2.48 4.46 -27.74
N SER A 122 -2.81 4.26 -26.49
CA SER A 122 -2.94 2.94 -25.85
C SER A 122 -4.32 2.74 -25.25
N ILE A 123 -4.81 1.50 -25.32
CA ILE A 123 -5.98 1.02 -24.58
C ILE A 123 -5.46 0.05 -23.52
N ASN A 124 -5.74 0.34 -22.27
CA ASN A 124 -5.30 -0.47 -21.14
C ASN A 124 -6.52 -1.15 -20.49
N VAL A 125 -6.48 -2.47 -20.41
CA VAL A 125 -7.53 -3.29 -19.79
C VAL A 125 -7.00 -3.79 -18.45
N SER A 126 -7.61 -3.32 -17.35
CA SER A 126 -7.33 -3.78 -16.00
C SER A 126 -8.37 -4.79 -15.56
N ARG A 127 -7.93 -6.01 -15.27
CA ARG A 127 -8.80 -7.09 -14.81
C ARG A 127 -9.18 -6.86 -13.36
N VAL A 128 -10.47 -6.67 -13.12
CA VAL A 128 -10.97 -6.44 -11.77
C VAL A 128 -11.72 -7.66 -11.28
N THR A 129 -11.30 -8.14 -10.11
CA THR A 129 -11.99 -9.20 -9.38
C THR A 129 -12.57 -8.65 -8.08
N ARG A 130 -13.69 -9.22 -7.64
CA ARG A 130 -14.34 -8.90 -6.38
C ARG A 130 -14.59 -10.15 -5.58
N GLY A 131 -14.36 -10.08 -4.28
CA GLY A 131 -14.60 -11.21 -3.41
C GLY A 131 -14.31 -10.91 -1.95
N GLN A 132 -14.58 -11.91 -1.11
CA GLN A 132 -14.19 -11.87 0.29
C GLN A 132 -12.72 -12.27 0.42
N ALA A 133 -12.03 -11.60 1.32
CA ALA A 133 -10.67 -11.89 1.73
C ALA A 133 -10.55 -11.77 3.24
N THR A 134 -9.41 -12.19 3.77
CA THR A 134 -9.09 -12.08 5.19
C THR A 134 -7.91 -11.14 5.34
N GLU A 135 -8.05 -10.14 6.20
CA GLU A 135 -6.98 -9.25 6.64
C GLU A 135 -6.70 -9.49 8.11
N THR A 136 -5.43 -9.39 8.50
CA THR A 136 -5.00 -9.54 9.89
C THR A 136 -4.19 -8.34 10.33
N ALA A 137 -4.33 -7.95 11.60
CA ALA A 137 -3.46 -6.99 12.25
C ALA A 137 -3.02 -7.52 13.61
N GLU A 138 -1.79 -7.19 13.99
CA GLU A 138 -1.28 -7.51 15.31
C GLU A 138 -1.81 -6.53 16.35
N ILE A 139 -2.16 -7.05 17.53
CA ILE A 139 -2.46 -6.27 18.73
C ILE A 139 -1.19 -6.33 19.58
N PRO A 140 -0.45 -5.23 19.76
CA PRO A 140 0.77 -5.26 20.56
C PRO A 140 0.45 -5.62 22.01
N PHE A 141 1.33 -6.43 22.61
CA PHE A 141 1.25 -6.72 24.04
C PHE A 141 1.62 -5.48 24.88
N SER A 142 1.09 -5.41 26.09
CA SER A 142 1.48 -4.43 27.11
C SER A 142 2.58 -4.97 28.00
N GLU A 143 3.37 -4.10 28.61
CA GLU A 143 4.35 -4.46 29.63
C GLU A 143 3.87 -3.97 31.00
N THR A 144 4.08 -4.80 32.02
CA THR A 144 3.84 -4.45 33.42
C THR A 144 5.01 -4.87 34.28
N THR A 145 5.28 -4.09 35.32
CA THR A 145 6.38 -4.35 36.26
C THR A 145 5.82 -4.86 37.59
N THR A 146 6.46 -5.87 38.13
CA THR A 146 6.21 -6.41 39.48
C THR A 146 7.49 -6.33 40.30
N THR A 147 7.40 -6.44 41.60
CA THR A 147 8.56 -6.48 42.49
C THR A 147 8.92 -7.91 42.89
N SER A 148 10.20 -8.19 43.05
CA SER A 148 10.73 -9.50 43.54
C SER A 148 11.76 -9.31 44.62
N SER A 149 11.54 -10.01 45.74
CA SER A 149 12.53 -10.09 46.84
C SER A 149 13.68 -11.05 46.58
N ASP A 150 13.62 -11.82 45.49
CA ASP A 150 14.67 -12.78 45.12
C ASP A 150 15.75 -12.10 44.25
N LEU A 151 15.42 -10.95 43.66
CA LEU A 151 16.36 -10.18 42.84
C LEU A 151 16.89 -8.98 43.66
N PHE A 152 18.16 -8.66 43.45
CA PHE A 152 18.75 -7.48 44.05
C PHE A 152 18.25 -6.19 43.41
N VAL A 153 18.26 -5.10 44.16
CA VAL A 153 17.95 -3.75 43.64
C VAL A 153 18.84 -3.47 42.41
N GLY A 154 18.23 -3.07 41.29
CA GLY A 154 18.89 -2.90 39.99
C GLY A 154 18.90 -4.14 39.11
N GLU A 155 18.52 -5.31 39.62
CA GLU A 155 18.28 -6.48 38.76
C GLU A 155 16.85 -6.50 38.27
N SER A 156 16.66 -6.95 37.04
CA SER A 156 15.33 -7.22 36.49
C SER A 156 15.33 -8.55 35.71
N GLN A 157 14.16 -9.16 35.64
CA GLN A 157 13.96 -10.40 34.90
C GLN A 157 12.57 -10.42 34.29
N VAL A 158 12.46 -10.82 33.02
CA VAL A 158 11.17 -11.13 32.39
C VAL A 158 10.67 -12.47 32.97
N THR A 159 9.54 -12.42 33.67
CA THR A 159 8.89 -13.60 34.27
C THR A 159 7.80 -14.17 33.37
N THR A 160 7.21 -13.32 32.54
CA THR A 160 6.24 -13.73 31.52
C THR A 160 6.61 -13.00 30.22
N THR A 161 6.91 -13.74 29.19
CA THR A 161 7.19 -13.16 27.86
C THR A 161 5.91 -12.64 27.24
N GLY A 162 5.94 -11.41 26.73
CA GLY A 162 4.84 -10.83 26.00
C GLY A 162 4.61 -11.54 24.66
N VAL A 163 3.36 -11.66 24.27
CA VAL A 163 2.96 -12.20 22.97
C VAL A 163 1.93 -11.29 22.36
N ASN A 164 2.15 -10.86 21.12
CA ASN A 164 1.16 -10.07 20.39
C ASN A 164 -0.11 -10.88 20.17
N GLY A 165 -1.24 -10.23 20.32
CA GLY A 165 -2.52 -10.74 19.87
C GLY A 165 -2.70 -10.56 18.36
N VAL A 166 -3.75 -11.12 17.82
CA VAL A 166 -4.11 -10.98 16.40
C VAL A 166 -5.60 -10.68 16.28
N THR A 167 -5.93 -9.65 15.55
CA THR A 167 -7.28 -9.39 15.06
C THR A 167 -7.36 -9.75 13.59
N THR A 168 -8.45 -10.37 13.21
CA THR A 168 -8.72 -10.80 11.84
C THR A 168 -10.03 -10.19 11.37
N TRP A 169 -10.06 -9.65 10.17
CA TRP A 169 -11.27 -9.16 9.52
C TRP A 169 -11.59 -9.99 8.29
N THR A 170 -12.86 -10.29 8.10
CA THR A 170 -13.38 -10.62 6.79
C THR A 170 -13.69 -9.32 6.09
N VAL A 171 -13.11 -9.12 4.92
CA VAL A 171 -13.25 -7.91 4.12
C VAL A 171 -13.83 -8.25 2.76
N TRP A 172 -14.56 -7.31 2.17
CA TRP A 172 -14.90 -7.34 0.74
C TRP A 172 -13.85 -6.55 -0.02
N GLN A 173 -13.14 -7.21 -0.91
CA GLN A 173 -12.07 -6.60 -1.70
C GLN A 173 -12.39 -6.53 -3.18
N GLU A 174 -11.98 -5.43 -3.80
CA GLU A 174 -11.85 -5.28 -5.24
C GLU A 174 -10.35 -5.22 -5.56
N LYS A 175 -9.90 -6.08 -6.48
CA LYS A 175 -8.49 -6.21 -6.85
C LYS A 175 -8.30 -6.08 -8.35
N ASN A 176 -7.14 -5.51 -8.75
CA ASN A 176 -6.59 -5.56 -10.09
C ASN A 176 -5.34 -6.45 -10.06
N GLY A 177 -5.47 -7.73 -10.42
CA GLY A 177 -4.42 -8.71 -10.15
C GLY A 177 -4.18 -8.84 -8.64
N ASP A 178 -2.94 -8.60 -8.19
CA ASP A 178 -2.56 -8.63 -6.78
C ASP A 178 -2.78 -7.28 -6.05
N GLU A 179 -2.99 -6.20 -6.79
CA GLU A 179 -3.23 -4.87 -6.23
C GLU A 179 -4.64 -4.75 -5.65
N VAL A 180 -4.74 -4.37 -4.38
CA VAL A 180 -6.02 -4.10 -3.71
C VAL A 180 -6.45 -2.67 -4.03
N LEU A 181 -7.53 -2.52 -4.81
CA LEU A 181 -8.11 -1.23 -5.16
C LEU A 181 -9.01 -0.68 -4.06
N THR A 182 -9.75 -1.59 -3.42
CA THR A 182 -10.67 -1.25 -2.33
C THR A 182 -10.78 -2.44 -1.38
N SER A 183 -10.77 -2.16 -0.07
CA SER A 183 -11.04 -3.15 0.97
C SER A 183 -12.03 -2.54 1.97
N VAL A 184 -13.14 -3.24 2.20
CA VAL A 184 -14.20 -2.80 3.11
C VAL A 184 -14.44 -3.90 4.15
N PRO A 185 -14.26 -3.61 5.45
CA PRO A 185 -14.51 -4.57 6.51
C PRO A 185 -16.00 -4.99 6.55
N ILE A 186 -16.24 -6.29 6.64
CA ILE A 186 -17.58 -6.87 6.81
C ILE A 186 -17.77 -7.31 8.25
N THR A 187 -16.81 -8.09 8.78
CA THR A 187 -16.88 -8.68 10.10
C THR A 187 -15.50 -8.71 10.74
N GLU A 188 -15.45 -8.37 12.03
CA GLU A 188 -14.26 -8.48 12.86
C GLU A 188 -14.30 -9.78 13.67
N HIS A 189 -13.19 -10.48 13.73
CA HIS A 189 -12.98 -11.66 14.54
C HIS A 189 -11.64 -11.51 15.27
N SER A 190 -11.68 -11.47 16.61
CA SER A 190 -10.45 -11.58 17.39
C SER A 190 -10.01 -13.04 17.45
N THR A 191 -8.83 -13.35 16.92
CA THR A 191 -8.29 -14.71 16.90
C THR A 191 -7.45 -15.03 18.13
N SER A 192 -6.74 -14.02 18.68
CA SER A 192 -6.00 -14.15 19.94
C SER A 192 -5.89 -12.82 20.66
N GLN A 193 -5.98 -12.87 21.98
CA GLN A 193 -5.68 -11.72 22.84
C GLN A 193 -4.19 -11.63 23.09
N PRO A 194 -3.63 -10.42 23.24
CA PRO A 194 -2.23 -10.26 23.59
C PRO A 194 -1.96 -10.77 25.02
N VAL A 195 -0.79 -11.35 25.22
CA VAL A 195 -0.29 -11.72 26.55
C VAL A 195 0.64 -10.63 27.05
N THR A 196 0.28 -10.02 28.18
CA THR A 196 1.10 -8.96 28.80
C THR A 196 2.46 -9.49 29.22
N GLN A 197 3.53 -8.80 28.86
CA GLN A 197 4.86 -9.06 29.37
C GLN A 197 4.94 -8.63 30.83
N VAL A 198 5.46 -9.50 31.69
CA VAL A 198 5.68 -9.18 33.12
C VAL A 198 7.17 -9.15 33.36
N ARG A 199 7.66 -8.02 33.83
CA ARG A 199 9.04 -7.82 34.28
C ARG A 199 9.07 -7.71 35.81
N ALA A 200 9.86 -8.55 36.45
CA ALA A 200 10.13 -8.46 37.88
C ALA A 200 11.35 -7.58 38.12
N GLU A 201 11.23 -6.60 38.99
CA GLU A 201 12.34 -5.75 39.47
C GLU A 201 12.72 -6.11 40.89
N GLY A 202 14.02 -6.14 41.12
CA GLY A 202 14.58 -6.56 42.41
C GLY A 202 14.38 -5.51 43.51
N THR A 203 14.01 -6.00 44.71
CA THR A 203 13.88 -5.17 45.91
C THR A 203 14.86 -5.55 47.01
N LYS A 204 15.62 -6.66 46.83
CA LYS A 204 16.62 -7.12 47.81
C LYS A 204 17.82 -6.19 47.82
N GLU A 205 18.18 -5.66 48.98
CA GLU A 205 19.35 -4.82 49.10
C GLU A 205 20.65 -5.61 48.83
N ALA A 206 21.50 -5.05 47.97
CA ALA A 206 22.79 -5.62 47.57
C ALA A 206 23.88 -5.30 48.60
N THR A 207 23.69 -5.73 49.85
CA THR A 207 24.75 -5.63 50.88
C THR A 207 25.84 -6.63 50.57
N PRO A 208 27.14 -6.34 50.93
CA PRO A 208 28.22 -7.28 50.69
C PRO A 208 27.95 -8.70 51.24
N ALA A 209 27.37 -8.79 52.44
CA ALA A 209 26.99 -10.06 53.03
C ALA A 209 25.91 -10.80 52.26
N ALA A 210 24.90 -10.09 51.72
CA ALA A 210 23.83 -10.69 50.91
C ALA A 210 24.35 -11.18 49.54
N LEU A 211 25.27 -10.43 48.92
CA LEU A 211 25.91 -10.81 47.67
C LEU A 211 26.75 -12.07 47.84
N VAL A 212 27.59 -12.11 48.87
CA VAL A 212 28.41 -13.32 49.19
C VAL A 212 27.51 -14.53 49.47
N ALA A 213 26.44 -14.37 50.23
CA ALA A 213 25.48 -15.44 50.50
C ALA A 213 24.82 -15.98 49.23
N ALA A 214 24.64 -15.14 48.21
CA ALA A 214 24.12 -15.50 46.89
C ALA A 214 25.21 -16.04 45.92
N GLY A 215 26.49 -16.10 46.36
CA GLY A 215 27.60 -16.54 45.52
C GLY A 215 28.06 -15.53 44.49
N ILE A 216 27.84 -14.24 44.76
CA ILE A 216 28.19 -13.10 43.90
C ILE A 216 29.35 -12.32 44.54
N ASP A 217 30.35 -11.92 43.73
CA ASP A 217 31.42 -11.07 44.19
C ASP A 217 30.87 -9.75 44.70
N PRO A 218 31.20 -9.29 45.95
CA PRO A 218 30.73 -7.99 46.45
C PRO A 218 31.15 -6.78 45.61
N LYS A 219 32.17 -6.95 44.78
CA LYS A 219 32.65 -5.94 43.83
C LYS A 219 32.01 -6.07 42.43
N ALA A 220 31.11 -7.03 42.22
CA ALA A 220 30.42 -7.21 40.94
C ALA A 220 29.60 -6.00 40.58
N THR A 221 29.62 -5.68 39.31
CA THR A 221 28.79 -4.60 38.72
C THR A 221 27.58 -5.20 38.03
N LEU A 222 26.53 -4.39 37.89
CA LEU A 222 25.39 -4.75 37.06
C LEU A 222 25.79 -4.73 35.57
N GLU A 223 25.39 -5.75 34.86
CA GLU A 223 25.56 -5.83 33.41
C GLU A 223 24.18 -5.94 32.74
N GLU A 224 24.02 -5.23 31.63
CA GLU A 224 22.86 -5.37 30.78
C GLU A 224 23.01 -6.57 29.87
N LYS A 225 21.94 -7.34 29.75
CA LYS A 225 21.84 -8.44 28.79
C LYS A 225 20.56 -8.26 27.98
N THR A 226 20.68 -8.16 26.67
CA THR A 226 19.53 -8.17 25.78
C THR A 226 19.11 -9.63 25.54
N GLU A 227 17.87 -9.95 25.83
CA GLU A 227 17.28 -11.25 25.59
C GLU A 227 16.88 -11.41 24.10
N ALA A 228 16.55 -12.64 23.70
CA ALA A 228 16.23 -12.92 22.29
C ALA A 228 14.95 -12.24 21.78
N ASP A 229 14.07 -11.84 22.70
CA ASP A 229 12.83 -11.08 22.42
C ASP A 229 13.06 -9.56 22.31
N GLY A 230 14.32 -9.11 22.37
CA GLY A 230 14.69 -7.69 22.31
C GLY A 230 14.56 -6.93 23.62
N THR A 231 14.12 -7.58 24.72
CA THR A 231 14.07 -6.95 26.04
C THR A 231 15.45 -6.91 26.69
N THR A 232 15.71 -5.87 27.48
CA THR A 232 16.95 -5.73 28.22
C THR A 232 16.73 -6.11 29.68
N SER A 233 17.47 -7.09 30.17
CA SER A 233 17.52 -7.45 31.59
C SER A 233 18.86 -7.03 32.20
N VAL A 234 18.85 -6.62 33.46
CA VAL A 234 20.03 -6.19 34.19
C VAL A 234 20.30 -7.21 35.31
N ARG A 235 21.53 -7.69 35.41
CA ARG A 235 21.92 -8.70 36.39
C ARG A 235 23.31 -8.49 36.89
N TYR A 236 23.59 -8.95 38.12
CA TYR A 236 24.97 -9.16 38.59
C TYR A 236 25.58 -10.35 37.88
N ARG A 237 26.61 -10.16 37.12
CA ARG A 237 27.20 -11.23 36.28
C ARG A 237 28.41 -11.91 36.86
N ALA A 238 29.20 -11.22 37.64
CA ALA A 238 30.39 -11.79 38.24
C ALA A 238 29.99 -12.74 39.39
N LYS A 239 30.24 -14.04 39.19
CA LYS A 239 30.14 -15.02 40.28
C LYS A 239 31.38 -14.91 41.11
N LEU A 240 31.26 -15.16 42.42
CA LEU A 240 32.43 -15.44 43.27
C LEU A 240 33.21 -16.59 42.64
N GLY A 241 34.49 -16.36 42.38
CA GLY A 241 35.42 -17.45 42.09
C GLY A 241 35.43 -18.46 43.24
N THR A 242 36.09 -19.57 43.07
CA THR A 242 36.39 -20.52 44.17
C THR A 242 37.36 -19.85 45.13
N LEU A 243 36.78 -19.07 46.07
CA LEU A 243 37.56 -18.54 47.18
C LEU A 243 37.84 -19.70 48.13
N SER A 244 39.11 -19.98 48.34
CA SER A 244 39.54 -21.11 49.12
C SER A 244 39.53 -20.87 50.64
N THR A 245 39.39 -19.60 51.06
CA THR A 245 39.36 -19.24 52.48
C THR A 245 38.34 -18.16 52.78
N LYS A 246 37.74 -18.17 53.98
CA LYS A 246 36.84 -17.12 54.47
C LYS A 246 37.50 -15.75 54.55
N GLU A 247 38.82 -15.69 54.63
CA GLU A 247 39.59 -14.45 54.73
C GLU A 247 39.64 -13.68 53.40
N GLU A 248 39.63 -14.38 52.28
CA GLU A 248 39.55 -13.77 50.95
C GLU A 248 38.20 -13.17 50.67
N ILE A 249 37.12 -13.59 51.34
CA ILE A 249 35.75 -13.07 51.18
C ILE A 249 35.57 -11.77 51.98
N ALA A 250 36.37 -11.56 53.03
CA ALA A 250 36.29 -10.43 53.94
C ALA A 250 37.20 -9.24 53.51
N ALA A 251 37.99 -9.39 52.48
CA ALA A 251 38.87 -8.35 51.92
C ALA A 251 38.22 -7.68 50.74
#